data_556abb0e8f51264bf9cf03b0f0b45e10
#
_entry.id   556abb0e8f51264bf9cf03b0f0b45e10
#
_cell.length_a   1.000
_cell.length_b   1.000
_cell.length_c   1.000
_cell.angle_alpha   90.00
_cell.angle_beta   90.00
_cell.angle_gamma   90.00
#
_symmetry.space_group_name_H-M   'P 1'
#
loop_
_entity.id
_entity.type
_entity.pdbx_description
1 polymer ?
#
loop_
_entity_poly.entity_id
_entity_poly.type
_entity_poly.pdbx_seq_one_letter_code
_entity_poly.pdbx_strand_id
1 'polypeptide(L)'
;MEHPENSEEYKGLVVNKGIEQPSSVNPYLKRKPKKRQLSVAEFVEGIVKGDVTILSQAVTLVESVKPEHQAVSQEIIEKCLPFSGNSIRIGISGVPGAGKSTSIDVFGLHVLEKGGKLAVLAIDPSSERSKGSILGDKTRMEDLSVAKNAFIRPSPSSGSLGGVARKTRESIVLCEAAGFDTIFVETVGVGQSETAVHSMVDFFLLIQLTGAGDELQGIKRGIMEMADGIAINKCDGANIDRAKVAKAQYQNALHLFPPHESGWSPEAITCSSVEKNGIPEVWDMVERYVQ
;
A
#
# COMPACT_ATOMS: atom_id res chain seq x y z
N MET A 1 -62.19 2.12 3.27
CA MET A 1 -61.45 1.18 4.15
C MET A 1 -61.52 1.78 5.53
N GLU A 2 -62.20 1.12 6.49
CA GLU A 2 -62.22 1.56 7.87
C GLU A 2 -60.79 1.36 8.47
N HIS A 3 -60.31 2.38 9.15
CA HIS A 3 -59.02 2.34 9.81
C HIS A 3 -59.06 1.26 10.92
N PRO A 4 -57.98 0.42 11.06
CA PRO A 4 -57.95 -0.66 12.09
C PRO A 4 -58.23 -0.17 13.53
N GLU A 5 -58.02 1.13 13.78
CA GLU A 5 -58.25 1.80 15.08
C GLU A 5 -59.71 1.84 15.48
N ASN A 6 -60.64 1.63 14.55
CA ASN A 6 -62.09 1.72 14.80
C ASN A 6 -62.75 0.30 14.93
N SER A 7 -62.00 -0.76 14.91
CA SER A 7 -62.46 -2.12 15.06
C SER A 7 -62.59 -2.48 16.54
N GLU A 8 -63.76 -3.08 16.93
CA GLU A 8 -63.96 -3.53 18.31
C GLU A 8 -62.98 -4.58 18.82
N GLU A 9 -62.31 -5.29 17.88
CA GLU A 9 -61.32 -6.30 18.22
C GLU A 9 -59.96 -5.75 18.73
N TYR A 10 -59.75 -4.47 18.56
CA TYR A 10 -58.48 -3.78 18.96
C TYR A 10 -58.70 -2.75 20.11
N LYS A 11 -59.72 -2.91 20.92
CA LYS A 11 -59.97 -2.12 22.11
C LYS A 11 -58.87 -2.30 23.18
N GLY A 12 -57.76 -1.68 22.98
CA GLY A 12 -56.57 -1.77 23.87
C GLY A 12 -55.28 -1.31 23.21
N LEU A 13 -55.28 -1.14 21.88
CA LEU A 13 -54.16 -0.57 21.16
C LEU A 13 -54.30 0.97 21.14
N VAL A 14 -53.52 1.67 21.97
CA VAL A 14 -53.36 3.11 21.92
C VAL A 14 -52.29 3.39 20.89
N VAL A 15 -52.69 3.77 19.69
CA VAL A 15 -51.75 4.29 18.68
C VAL A 15 -51.37 5.72 19.09
N ASN A 16 -50.21 5.87 19.70
CA ASN A 16 -49.65 7.19 19.96
C ASN A 16 -49.35 7.88 18.63
N LYS A 17 -49.77 9.13 18.45
CA LYS A 17 -49.32 9.97 17.34
C LYS A 17 -47.81 9.99 17.36
N GLY A 18 -47.16 9.48 16.29
CA GLY A 18 -45.71 9.51 16.18
C GLY A 18 -45.13 10.89 16.40
N ILE A 19 -43.99 10.95 17.02
CA ILE A 19 -43.22 12.20 17.17
C ILE A 19 -42.88 12.67 15.76
N GLU A 20 -43.08 13.96 15.47
CA GLU A 20 -42.59 14.56 14.22
C GLU A 20 -41.13 14.17 14.02
N GLN A 21 -40.82 13.53 12.89
CA GLN A 21 -39.43 13.14 12.62
C GLN A 21 -38.58 14.40 12.64
N PRO A 22 -37.53 14.45 13.47
CA PRO A 22 -36.59 15.55 13.44
C PRO A 22 -35.98 15.65 12.04
N SER A 23 -35.76 16.88 11.57
CA SER A 23 -35.12 17.14 10.28
C SER A 23 -33.88 16.22 10.13
N SER A 24 -33.80 15.50 9.00
CA SER A 24 -32.64 14.65 8.64
C SER A 24 -31.31 15.43 8.55
N VAL A 25 -31.40 16.76 8.56
CA VAL A 25 -30.24 17.66 8.60
C VAL A 25 -30.19 18.29 9.99
N ASN A 26 -29.11 18.02 10.73
CA ASN A 26 -28.89 18.65 12.03
C ASN A 26 -28.86 20.19 11.88
N PRO A 27 -29.84 20.94 12.45
CA PRO A 27 -29.93 22.40 12.29
C PRO A 27 -28.73 23.14 12.92
N TYR A 28 -27.96 22.47 13.79
CA TYR A 28 -26.77 23.02 14.44
C TYR A 28 -25.47 22.69 13.65
N LEU A 29 -25.56 22.01 12.50
CA LEU A 29 -24.42 21.75 11.64
C LEU A 29 -23.95 23.06 11.00
N LYS A 30 -23.02 23.75 11.69
CA LYS A 30 -22.33 24.90 11.11
C LYS A 30 -21.64 24.40 9.83
N ARG A 31 -22.01 24.98 8.66
CA ARG A 31 -21.31 24.72 7.39
C ARG A 31 -19.83 24.97 7.66
N LYS A 32 -19.01 23.93 7.57
CA LYS A 32 -17.56 24.09 7.65
C LYS A 32 -17.16 25.09 6.57
N PRO A 33 -16.35 26.10 6.87
CA PRO A 33 -15.87 27.03 5.86
C PRO A 33 -15.24 26.21 4.72
N LYS A 34 -15.51 26.61 3.48
CA LYS A 34 -14.87 25.96 2.31
C LYS A 34 -13.37 26.01 2.55
N LYS A 35 -12.70 24.86 2.56
CA LYS A 35 -11.23 24.80 2.65
C LYS A 35 -10.67 25.66 1.53
N ARG A 36 -9.75 26.57 1.86
CA ARG A 36 -8.99 27.35 0.88
C ARG A 36 -8.31 26.36 -0.08
N GLN A 37 -8.49 26.55 -1.37
CA GLN A 37 -7.72 25.83 -2.37
C GLN A 37 -6.29 26.40 -2.38
N LEU A 38 -5.30 25.53 -2.22
CA LEU A 38 -3.90 25.90 -2.36
C LEU A 38 -3.59 26.14 -3.84
N SER A 39 -2.73 27.10 -4.12
CA SER A 39 -2.12 27.29 -5.44
C SER A 39 -1.08 26.19 -5.71
N VAL A 40 -0.73 25.99 -6.98
CA VAL A 40 0.35 25.05 -7.36
C VAL A 40 1.67 25.38 -6.67
N ALA A 41 2.02 26.67 -6.55
CA ALA A 41 3.23 27.11 -5.86
C ALA A 41 3.24 26.72 -4.37
N GLU A 42 2.10 26.88 -3.67
CA GLU A 42 1.96 26.48 -2.27
C GLU A 42 2.05 24.96 -2.11
N PHE A 43 1.52 24.18 -3.07
CA PHE A 43 1.69 22.72 -3.07
C PHE A 43 3.15 22.33 -3.21
N VAL A 44 3.86 22.85 -4.20
CA VAL A 44 5.26 22.52 -4.46
C VAL A 44 6.14 22.92 -3.26
N GLU A 45 5.97 24.14 -2.73
CA GLU A 45 6.72 24.60 -1.56
C GLU A 45 6.48 23.72 -0.34
N GLY A 46 5.24 23.34 -0.06
CA GLY A 46 4.89 22.46 1.06
C GLY A 46 5.43 21.06 0.89
N ILE A 47 5.36 20.49 -0.32
CA ILE A 47 5.91 19.15 -0.63
C ILE A 47 7.43 19.16 -0.41
N VAL A 48 8.15 20.10 -0.99
CA VAL A 48 9.62 20.18 -0.87
C VAL A 48 10.08 20.42 0.57
N LYS A 49 9.25 21.09 1.39
CA LYS A 49 9.47 21.20 2.84
C LYS A 49 9.15 19.93 3.64
N GLY A 50 8.61 18.92 3.01
CA GLY A 50 8.21 17.66 3.66
C GLY A 50 6.90 17.74 4.47
N ASP A 51 5.99 18.68 4.13
CA ASP A 51 4.67 18.73 4.77
C ASP A 51 3.79 17.57 4.29
N VAL A 52 3.64 16.57 5.15
CA VAL A 52 2.86 15.36 4.90
C VAL A 52 1.38 15.65 4.61
N THR A 53 0.83 16.73 5.19
CA THR A 53 -0.57 17.12 4.95
C THR A 53 -0.75 17.62 3.53
N ILE A 54 0.17 18.46 3.06
CA ILE A 54 0.17 18.98 1.68
C ILE A 54 0.46 17.86 0.70
N LEU A 55 1.44 16.99 0.98
CA LEU A 55 1.71 15.80 0.18
C LEU A 55 0.46 14.93 0.03
N SER A 56 -0.23 14.62 1.13
CA SER A 56 -1.47 13.82 1.10
C SER A 56 -2.58 14.44 0.25
N GLN A 57 -2.70 15.78 0.26
CA GLN A 57 -3.64 16.49 -0.60
C GLN A 57 -3.23 16.42 -2.07
N ALA A 58 -1.95 16.58 -2.39
CA ALA A 58 -1.42 16.49 -3.74
C ALA A 58 -1.64 15.07 -4.32
N VAL A 59 -1.33 14.02 -3.54
CA VAL A 59 -1.61 12.63 -3.95
C VAL A 59 -3.11 12.42 -4.19
N THR A 60 -3.99 13.05 -3.41
CA THR A 60 -5.45 12.98 -3.64
C THR A 60 -5.85 13.63 -4.98
N LEU A 61 -5.17 14.70 -5.40
CA LEU A 61 -5.39 15.30 -6.73
C LEU A 61 -4.94 14.37 -7.86
N VAL A 62 -3.78 13.72 -7.72
CA VAL A 62 -3.25 12.72 -8.64
C VAL A 62 -4.23 11.55 -8.83
N GLU A 63 -4.80 11.06 -7.73
CA GLU A 63 -5.75 9.95 -7.75
C GLU A 63 -7.12 10.33 -8.34
N SER A 64 -7.46 11.60 -8.38
CA SER A 64 -8.73 12.11 -8.84
C SER A 64 -8.93 11.89 -10.35
N VAL A 65 -10.18 11.61 -10.74
CA VAL A 65 -10.58 11.47 -12.15
C VAL A 65 -11.13 12.77 -12.72
N LYS A 66 -11.23 13.84 -11.94
CA LYS A 66 -11.76 15.13 -12.40
C LYS A 66 -10.75 15.85 -13.27
N PRO A 67 -11.12 16.34 -14.48
CA PRO A 67 -10.19 17.01 -15.39
C PRO A 67 -9.48 18.21 -14.75
N GLU A 68 -10.20 19.01 -13.96
CA GLU A 68 -9.65 20.16 -13.23
C GLU A 68 -8.55 19.76 -12.24
N HIS A 69 -8.70 18.62 -11.54
CA HIS A 69 -7.70 18.09 -10.62
C HIS A 69 -6.49 17.53 -11.37
N GLN A 70 -6.72 16.91 -12.54
CA GLN A 70 -5.64 16.36 -13.36
C GLN A 70 -4.74 17.47 -13.90
N ALA A 71 -5.30 18.61 -14.37
CA ALA A 71 -4.50 19.74 -14.82
C ALA A 71 -3.61 20.30 -13.70
N VAL A 72 -4.18 20.49 -12.49
CA VAL A 72 -3.44 20.98 -11.33
C VAL A 72 -2.38 19.99 -10.88
N SER A 73 -2.70 18.69 -10.81
CA SER A 73 -1.74 17.66 -10.39
C SER A 73 -0.58 17.52 -11.36
N GLN A 74 -0.84 17.63 -12.68
CA GLN A 74 0.21 17.59 -13.69
C GLN A 74 1.22 18.73 -13.50
N GLU A 75 0.75 19.96 -13.28
CA GLU A 75 1.62 21.11 -13.04
C GLU A 75 2.43 20.95 -11.73
N ILE A 76 1.82 20.40 -10.67
CA ILE A 76 2.53 20.11 -9.42
C ILE A 76 3.64 19.09 -9.66
N ILE A 77 3.34 17.99 -10.37
CA ILE A 77 4.32 16.94 -10.69
C ILE A 77 5.50 17.50 -11.49
N GLU A 78 5.24 18.25 -12.56
CA GLU A 78 6.27 18.84 -13.39
C GLU A 78 7.22 19.71 -12.58
N LYS A 79 6.70 20.50 -11.63
CA LYS A 79 7.51 21.34 -10.76
C LYS A 79 8.22 20.56 -9.63
N CYS A 80 7.73 19.37 -9.27
CA CYS A 80 8.37 18.50 -8.28
C CYS A 80 9.44 17.58 -8.88
N LEU A 81 9.43 17.33 -10.20
CA LEU A 81 10.41 16.47 -10.88
C LEU A 81 11.87 16.78 -10.56
N PRO A 82 12.32 18.05 -10.51
CA PRO A 82 13.73 18.36 -10.18
C PRO A 82 14.16 17.94 -8.77
N PHE A 83 13.23 17.65 -7.88
CA PHE A 83 13.47 17.24 -6.49
C PHE A 83 13.25 15.74 -6.27
N SER A 84 12.97 14.96 -7.33
CA SER A 84 12.71 13.52 -7.28
C SER A 84 13.91 12.71 -7.79
N GLY A 85 13.83 11.38 -7.68
CA GLY A 85 14.83 10.45 -8.24
C GLY A 85 15.92 10.01 -7.25
N ASN A 86 15.81 10.37 -5.96
CA ASN A 86 16.81 10.06 -4.95
C ASN A 86 16.31 9.03 -3.91
N SER A 87 15.42 8.14 -4.30
CA SER A 87 14.92 7.09 -3.40
C SER A 87 15.25 5.70 -3.90
N ILE A 88 15.27 4.72 -2.98
CA ILE A 88 15.18 3.30 -3.30
C ILE A 88 13.69 2.94 -3.33
N ARG A 89 13.23 2.38 -4.47
CA ARG A 89 11.86 1.95 -4.68
C ARG A 89 11.79 0.43 -4.60
N ILE A 90 11.01 -0.09 -3.68
CA ILE A 90 10.89 -1.52 -3.44
C ILE A 90 9.45 -1.96 -3.68
N GLY A 91 9.26 -2.80 -4.70
CA GLY A 91 8.00 -3.47 -4.94
C GLY A 91 7.85 -4.66 -3.99
N ILE A 92 6.73 -4.75 -3.27
CA ILE A 92 6.47 -5.84 -2.34
C ILE A 92 5.23 -6.59 -2.81
N SER A 93 5.42 -7.86 -3.17
CA SER A 93 4.35 -8.77 -3.56
C SER A 93 4.42 -10.07 -2.76
N GLY A 94 3.46 -10.95 -2.97
CA GLY A 94 3.43 -12.26 -2.33
C GLY A 94 2.02 -12.82 -2.24
N VAL A 95 1.93 -14.11 -1.94
CA VAL A 95 0.64 -14.81 -1.85
C VAL A 95 -0.26 -14.21 -0.74
N PRO A 96 -1.59 -14.34 -0.88
CA PRO A 96 -2.51 -13.98 0.19
C PRO A 96 -2.16 -14.74 1.47
N GLY A 97 -2.17 -14.05 2.61
CA GLY A 97 -1.81 -14.67 3.89
C GLY A 97 -0.30 -14.78 4.18
N ALA A 98 0.59 -14.38 3.26
CA ALA A 98 2.04 -14.35 3.50
C ALA A 98 2.49 -13.40 4.61
N GLY A 99 1.61 -12.50 5.04
CA GLY A 99 1.92 -11.51 6.07
C GLY A 99 2.56 -10.24 5.50
N LYS A 100 2.27 -9.89 4.24
CA LYS A 100 2.83 -8.69 3.57
C LYS A 100 2.73 -7.42 4.42
N SER A 101 1.55 -7.07 4.87
CA SER A 101 1.35 -5.83 5.64
C SER A 101 2.11 -5.85 6.98
N THR A 102 2.18 -7.01 7.67
CA THR A 102 3.00 -7.17 8.87
C THR A 102 4.49 -7.07 8.55
N SER A 103 4.92 -7.65 7.42
CA SER A 103 6.31 -7.53 6.97
C SER A 103 6.66 -6.07 6.62
N ILE A 104 5.77 -5.36 5.94
CA ILE A 104 5.97 -3.94 5.61
C ILE A 104 6.08 -3.10 6.86
N ASP A 105 5.27 -3.38 7.90
CA ASP A 105 5.34 -2.68 9.18
C ASP A 105 6.74 -2.84 9.81
N VAL A 106 7.23 -4.08 9.91
CA VAL A 106 8.53 -4.38 10.54
C VAL A 106 9.71 -3.92 9.69
N PHE A 107 9.69 -4.16 8.37
CA PHE A 107 10.72 -3.64 7.46
C PHE A 107 10.75 -2.11 7.47
N GLY A 108 9.58 -1.48 7.49
CA GLY A 108 9.47 -0.04 7.55
C GLY A 108 10.07 0.54 8.82
N LEU A 109 9.79 -0.06 9.98
CA LEU A 109 10.40 0.34 11.24
C LEU A 109 11.92 0.19 11.21
N HIS A 110 12.44 -0.89 10.61
CA HIS A 110 13.88 -1.09 10.45
C HIS A 110 14.53 0.02 9.60
N VAL A 111 13.89 0.45 8.51
CA VAL A 111 14.33 1.61 7.69
C VAL A 111 14.37 2.89 8.53
N LEU A 112 13.32 3.14 9.32
CA LEU A 112 13.26 4.33 10.18
C LEU A 112 14.31 4.32 11.29
N GLU A 113 14.62 3.15 11.87
CA GLU A 113 15.68 2.96 12.86
C GLU A 113 17.07 3.27 12.30
N LYS A 114 17.30 2.99 11.01
CA LYS A 114 18.51 3.40 10.28
C LYS A 114 18.56 4.90 9.94
N GLY A 115 17.53 5.66 10.30
CA GLY A 115 17.44 7.10 10.08
C GLY A 115 16.79 7.50 8.75
N GLY A 116 16.26 6.56 7.99
CA GLY A 116 15.56 6.80 6.73
C GLY A 116 14.18 7.41 6.90
N LYS A 117 13.57 7.82 5.77
CA LYS A 117 12.19 8.27 5.66
C LYS A 117 11.45 7.39 4.66
N LEU A 118 10.37 6.75 5.11
CA LEU A 118 9.64 5.75 4.34
C LEU A 118 8.27 6.24 3.86
N ALA A 119 8.00 6.07 2.57
CA ALA A 119 6.64 6.13 2.04
C ALA A 119 6.15 4.71 1.66
N VAL A 120 4.92 4.37 2.01
CA VAL A 120 4.25 3.11 1.62
C VAL A 120 3.05 3.45 0.76
N LEU A 121 3.07 2.98 -0.48
CA LEU A 121 2.00 3.12 -1.46
C LEU A 121 1.36 1.75 -1.68
N ALA A 122 0.18 1.52 -1.11
CA ALA A 122 -0.53 0.26 -1.27
C ALA A 122 -1.49 0.34 -2.46
N ILE A 123 -1.34 -0.57 -3.43
CA ILE A 123 -2.18 -0.66 -4.61
C ILE A 123 -3.20 -1.78 -4.40
N ASP A 124 -4.46 -1.42 -4.12
CA ASP A 124 -5.54 -2.38 -3.96
C ASP A 124 -6.55 -2.31 -5.13
N PRO A 125 -6.49 -3.24 -6.10
CA PRO A 125 -7.46 -3.30 -7.18
C PRO A 125 -8.89 -3.65 -6.75
N SER A 126 -9.11 -4.11 -5.53
CA SER A 126 -10.44 -4.50 -5.03
C SER A 126 -11.20 -3.37 -4.34
N SER A 127 -10.57 -2.23 -4.09
CA SER A 127 -11.13 -1.12 -3.30
C SER A 127 -12.31 -0.37 -3.93
N GLU A 128 -12.63 -0.63 -5.22
CA GLU A 128 -13.83 -0.07 -5.85
C GLU A 128 -15.15 -0.56 -5.20
N ARG A 129 -15.15 -1.76 -4.62
CA ARG A 129 -16.36 -2.37 -4.04
C ARG A 129 -16.55 -2.11 -2.55
N SER A 130 -15.48 -1.78 -1.84
CA SER A 130 -15.54 -1.56 -0.40
C SER A 130 -14.90 -0.22 -0.02
N LYS A 131 -15.71 0.82 0.20
CA LYS A 131 -15.25 2.10 0.77
C LYS A 131 -14.57 1.96 2.16
N GLY A 132 -14.37 0.73 2.65
CA GLY A 132 -13.80 0.37 3.94
C GLY A 132 -12.34 -0.12 3.91
N SER A 133 -11.73 -0.37 2.73
CA SER A 133 -10.36 -0.92 2.67
C SER A 133 -9.29 0.08 3.14
N ILE A 134 -9.51 1.37 2.96
CA ILE A 134 -8.58 2.45 3.36
C ILE A 134 -8.28 2.42 4.89
N LEU A 135 -9.26 2.02 5.70
CA LEU A 135 -9.06 1.86 7.15
C LEU A 135 -8.36 0.53 7.47
N GLY A 136 -8.64 -0.54 6.72
CA GLY A 136 -8.08 -1.87 6.94
C GLY A 136 -6.57 -1.96 6.78
N ASP A 137 -5.99 -1.24 5.82
CA ASP A 137 -4.54 -1.29 5.58
C ASP A 137 -3.75 -0.51 6.63
N LYS A 138 -4.27 0.65 7.08
CA LYS A 138 -3.65 1.39 8.19
C LYS A 138 -3.72 0.64 9.53
N THR A 139 -4.77 -0.13 9.77
CA THR A 139 -4.91 -0.93 10.99
C THR A 139 -4.02 -2.18 10.99
N ARG A 140 -3.42 -2.55 9.85
CA ARG A 140 -2.47 -3.67 9.74
C ARG A 140 -1.01 -3.25 9.91
N MET A 141 -0.71 -1.96 9.82
CA MET A 141 0.61 -1.34 9.98
C MET A 141 0.55 -0.37 11.17
N GLU A 142 0.26 -0.91 12.36
CA GLU A 142 -0.08 -0.10 13.54
C GLU A 142 1.09 0.79 13.97
N ASP A 143 2.28 0.20 14.11
CA ASP A 143 3.47 0.90 14.58
C ASP A 143 3.97 1.92 13.56
N LEU A 144 4.01 1.52 12.28
CA LEU A 144 4.48 2.39 11.20
C LEU A 144 3.52 3.57 10.96
N SER A 145 2.21 3.36 11.14
CA SER A 145 1.18 4.38 10.90
C SER A 145 1.27 5.61 11.81
N VAL A 146 1.92 5.47 12.97
CA VAL A 146 2.12 6.55 13.96
C VAL A 146 3.54 7.11 13.95
N ALA A 147 4.45 6.51 13.17
CA ALA A 147 5.84 6.93 13.08
C ALA A 147 5.98 8.27 12.33
N LYS A 148 6.80 9.19 12.87
CA LYS A 148 6.95 10.56 12.33
C LYS A 148 7.52 10.63 10.91
N ASN A 149 8.42 9.70 10.57
CA ASN A 149 9.12 9.67 9.29
C ASN A 149 8.51 8.66 8.32
N ALA A 150 7.25 8.24 8.55
CA ALA A 150 6.50 7.34 7.70
C ALA A 150 5.30 8.05 7.06
N PHE A 151 5.05 7.74 5.79
CA PHE A 151 3.86 8.15 5.06
C PHE A 151 3.19 6.92 4.46
N ILE A 152 1.98 6.59 4.89
CA ILE A 152 1.23 5.43 4.37
C ILE A 152 0.03 5.93 3.57
N ARG A 153 -0.01 5.56 2.29
CA ARG A 153 -1.07 5.89 1.36
C ARG A 153 -1.71 4.66 0.74
N PRO A 154 -2.86 4.21 1.24
CA PRO A 154 -3.70 3.28 0.51
C PRO A 154 -4.28 3.99 -0.71
N SER A 155 -3.96 3.52 -1.91
CA SER A 155 -4.46 4.09 -3.16
C SER A 155 -5.58 3.24 -3.71
N PRO A 156 -6.80 3.81 -3.87
CA PRO A 156 -7.88 3.12 -4.54
C PRO A 156 -7.52 2.95 -6.01
N SER A 157 -7.49 1.72 -6.48
CA SER A 157 -7.29 1.42 -7.90
C SER A 157 -8.60 1.60 -8.67
N SER A 158 -9.09 2.84 -8.80
CA SER A 158 -10.19 3.14 -9.71
C SER A 158 -9.66 3.26 -11.13
N GLY A 159 -9.92 2.27 -11.97
CA GLY A 159 -9.62 2.35 -13.39
C GLY A 159 -8.84 1.17 -13.97
N SER A 160 -8.39 1.31 -15.23
CA SER A 160 -7.55 0.32 -15.88
C SER A 160 -6.19 0.19 -15.19
N LEU A 161 -5.58 -0.99 -15.30
CA LEU A 161 -4.24 -1.28 -14.75
C LEU A 161 -3.19 -0.20 -15.13
N GLY A 162 -3.23 0.29 -16.37
CA GLY A 162 -2.37 1.37 -16.83
C GLY A 162 -2.62 2.70 -16.14
N GLY A 163 -3.87 3.01 -15.80
CA GLY A 163 -4.23 4.22 -15.05
C GLY A 163 -3.72 4.18 -13.61
N VAL A 164 -3.78 3.02 -12.97
CA VAL A 164 -3.23 2.80 -11.62
C VAL A 164 -1.71 2.95 -11.63
N ALA A 165 -1.02 2.31 -12.57
CA ALA A 165 0.43 2.40 -12.72
C ALA A 165 0.91 3.85 -12.91
N ARG A 166 0.21 4.63 -13.72
CA ARG A 166 0.51 6.04 -13.92
C ARG A 166 0.39 6.83 -12.61
N LYS A 167 -0.75 6.72 -11.92
CA LYS A 167 -1.00 7.44 -10.66
C LYS A 167 0.02 7.07 -9.58
N THR A 168 0.44 5.80 -9.53
CA THR A 168 1.46 5.35 -8.58
C THR A 168 2.81 5.98 -8.89
N ARG A 169 3.25 6.02 -10.17
CA ARG A 169 4.50 6.70 -10.55
C ARG A 169 4.47 8.19 -10.20
N GLU A 170 3.35 8.87 -10.48
CA GLU A 170 3.15 10.27 -10.13
C GLU A 170 3.22 10.49 -8.60
N SER A 171 2.66 9.56 -7.80
CA SER A 171 2.73 9.60 -6.33
C SER A 171 4.16 9.35 -5.81
N ILE A 172 4.93 8.45 -6.46
CA ILE A 172 6.35 8.23 -6.16
C ILE A 172 7.13 9.54 -6.31
N VAL A 173 6.98 10.25 -7.44
CA VAL A 173 7.64 11.55 -7.68
C VAL A 173 7.35 12.54 -6.56
N LEU A 174 6.09 12.63 -6.10
CA LEU A 174 5.71 13.54 -5.02
C LEU A 174 6.31 13.12 -3.67
N CYS A 175 6.37 11.83 -3.38
CA CYS A 175 7.00 11.32 -2.16
C CYS A 175 8.51 11.61 -2.15
N GLU A 176 9.21 11.39 -3.27
CA GLU A 176 10.61 11.70 -3.43
C GLU A 176 10.89 13.20 -3.25
N ALA A 177 10.08 14.05 -3.88
CA ALA A 177 10.18 15.51 -3.73
C ALA A 177 9.92 15.96 -2.28
N ALA A 178 9.14 15.20 -1.49
CA ALA A 178 8.93 15.44 -0.07
C ALA A 178 10.08 14.92 0.82
N GLY A 179 11.12 14.34 0.21
CA GLY A 179 12.33 13.88 0.88
C GLY A 179 12.21 12.49 1.50
N PHE A 180 11.30 11.65 1.01
CA PHE A 180 11.29 10.21 1.32
C PHE A 180 12.38 9.51 0.50
N ASP A 181 13.30 8.84 1.19
CA ASP A 181 14.46 8.15 0.60
C ASP A 181 14.20 6.67 0.33
N THR A 182 13.12 6.12 0.90
CA THR A 182 12.70 4.74 0.69
C THR A 182 11.21 4.72 0.38
N ILE A 183 10.82 4.00 -0.69
CA ILE A 183 9.43 3.89 -1.11
C ILE A 183 9.05 2.42 -1.28
N PHE A 184 8.11 1.94 -0.48
CA PHE A 184 7.50 0.64 -0.66
C PHE A 184 6.24 0.75 -1.51
N VAL A 185 6.14 -0.11 -2.53
CA VAL A 185 4.95 -0.24 -3.38
C VAL A 185 4.37 -1.62 -3.18
N GLU A 186 3.31 -1.71 -2.37
CA GLU A 186 2.62 -2.97 -2.05
C GLU A 186 1.60 -3.34 -3.11
N THR A 187 1.61 -4.61 -3.54
CA THR A 187 0.56 -5.22 -4.38
C THR A 187 -0.30 -6.19 -3.56
N VAL A 188 -1.55 -6.37 -3.98
CA VAL A 188 -2.47 -7.33 -3.30
C VAL A 188 -2.19 -8.80 -3.63
N GLY A 189 -1.27 -9.12 -4.53
CA GLY A 189 -0.87 -10.50 -4.83
C GLY A 189 -1.85 -11.28 -5.73
N VAL A 190 -2.66 -10.59 -6.56
CA VAL A 190 -3.69 -11.24 -7.41
C VAL A 190 -3.39 -11.19 -8.93
N GLY A 191 -2.17 -10.90 -9.33
CA GLY A 191 -1.68 -11.43 -10.60
C GLY A 191 -1.56 -10.52 -11.82
N GLN A 192 -1.96 -9.24 -11.81
CA GLN A 192 -1.69 -8.32 -12.94
C GLN A 192 -1.04 -7.00 -12.53
N SER A 193 -1.12 -6.63 -11.27
CA SER A 193 -0.49 -5.44 -10.71
C SER A 193 1.02 -5.60 -10.54
N GLU A 194 1.51 -6.83 -10.44
CA GLU A 194 2.92 -7.15 -10.18
C GLU A 194 3.84 -6.69 -11.31
N THR A 195 3.49 -6.95 -12.57
CA THR A 195 4.26 -6.47 -13.74
C THR A 195 4.30 -4.96 -13.82
N ALA A 196 3.17 -4.30 -13.50
CA ALA A 196 3.12 -2.85 -13.48
C ALA A 196 4.00 -2.27 -12.36
N VAL A 197 4.00 -2.88 -11.17
CA VAL A 197 4.85 -2.47 -10.04
C VAL A 197 6.31 -2.73 -10.35
N HIS A 198 6.67 -3.92 -10.85
CA HIS A 198 8.04 -4.23 -11.25
C HIS A 198 8.63 -3.17 -12.19
N SER A 199 7.84 -2.63 -13.14
CA SER A 199 8.31 -1.61 -14.08
C SER A 199 8.54 -0.22 -13.49
N MET A 200 8.28 0.00 -12.20
CA MET A 200 8.41 1.31 -11.54
C MET A 200 9.22 1.28 -10.24
N VAL A 201 9.81 0.14 -9.90
CA VAL A 201 10.62 -0.05 -8.71
C VAL A 201 12.04 -0.48 -9.09
N ASP A 202 12.97 -0.29 -8.17
CA ASP A 202 14.38 -0.63 -8.35
C ASP A 202 14.64 -2.06 -7.90
N PHE A 203 13.93 -2.53 -6.86
CA PHE A 203 14.01 -3.88 -6.31
C PHE A 203 12.62 -4.48 -6.13
N PHE A 204 12.43 -5.74 -6.53
CA PHE A 204 11.16 -6.44 -6.38
C PHE A 204 11.26 -7.60 -5.39
N LEU A 205 10.71 -7.39 -4.17
CA LEU A 205 10.70 -8.35 -3.07
C LEU A 205 9.44 -9.21 -3.12
N LEU A 206 9.63 -10.52 -3.22
CA LEU A 206 8.54 -11.48 -3.16
C LEU A 206 8.45 -12.13 -1.78
N ILE A 207 7.35 -11.90 -1.05
CA ILE A 207 7.12 -12.50 0.27
C ILE A 207 6.38 -13.83 0.10
N GLN A 208 6.95 -14.90 0.63
CA GLN A 208 6.45 -16.26 0.54
C GLN A 208 6.24 -16.90 1.91
N LEU A 209 5.56 -18.05 1.91
CA LEU A 209 5.28 -18.86 3.11
C LEU A 209 6.11 -20.14 3.12
N THR A 210 6.21 -20.72 4.32
CA THR A 210 6.67 -22.09 4.51
C THR A 210 5.61 -23.07 4.02
N GLY A 211 6.01 -24.17 3.38
CA GLY A 211 5.08 -25.22 2.92
C GLY A 211 4.71 -25.18 1.44
N ALA A 212 5.47 -24.45 0.66
CA ALA A 212 5.25 -24.14 -0.75
C ALA A 212 5.40 -25.32 -1.74
N GLY A 213 5.49 -26.58 -1.31
CA GLY A 213 5.58 -27.72 -2.23
C GLY A 213 4.44 -27.77 -3.25
N ASP A 214 3.20 -27.58 -2.78
CA ASP A 214 2.02 -27.48 -3.66
C ASP A 214 1.81 -26.05 -4.20
N GLU A 215 2.24 -25.03 -3.45
CA GLU A 215 2.10 -23.62 -3.83
C GLU A 215 3.16 -23.18 -4.88
N LEU A 216 4.34 -23.82 -4.94
CA LEU A 216 5.31 -23.61 -6.04
C LEU A 216 4.68 -23.87 -7.41
N GLN A 217 3.73 -24.81 -7.48
CA GLN A 217 2.96 -25.06 -8.72
C GLN A 217 1.89 -24.00 -8.96
N GLY A 218 1.38 -23.34 -7.90
CA GLY A 218 0.40 -22.25 -7.97
C GLY A 218 1.01 -20.87 -8.19
N ILE A 219 2.29 -20.68 -7.86
CA ILE A 219 2.99 -19.41 -8.11
C ILE A 219 3.24 -19.30 -9.60
N LYS A 220 2.65 -18.30 -10.23
CA LYS A 220 2.88 -18.01 -11.62
C LYS A 220 4.39 -17.83 -11.84
N ARG A 221 5.00 -18.70 -12.65
CA ARG A 221 6.44 -18.67 -12.99
C ARG A 221 6.95 -17.26 -13.28
N GLY A 222 6.13 -16.45 -13.96
CA GLY A 222 6.47 -15.06 -14.28
C GLY A 222 6.66 -14.14 -13.09
N ILE A 223 6.04 -14.39 -11.92
CA ILE A 223 6.27 -13.55 -10.72
C ILE A 223 7.62 -13.89 -10.09
N MET A 224 8.01 -15.18 -10.09
CA MET A 224 9.33 -15.59 -9.59
C MET A 224 10.46 -15.05 -10.47
N GLU A 225 10.25 -15.01 -11.78
CA GLU A 225 11.22 -14.48 -12.75
C GLU A 225 11.47 -12.98 -12.56
N MET A 226 10.47 -12.24 -12.06
CA MET A 226 10.58 -10.81 -11.74
C MET A 226 11.19 -10.51 -10.38
N ALA A 227 11.37 -11.52 -9.50
CA ALA A 227 11.81 -11.30 -8.14
C ALA A 227 13.32 -11.08 -8.07
N ASP A 228 13.74 -9.93 -7.55
CA ASP A 228 15.13 -9.64 -7.21
C ASP A 228 15.54 -10.28 -5.87
N GLY A 229 14.57 -10.58 -5.02
CA GLY A 229 14.75 -11.30 -3.76
C GLY A 229 13.47 -11.95 -3.26
N ILE A 230 13.62 -13.04 -2.50
CA ILE A 230 12.51 -13.77 -1.90
C ILE A 230 12.68 -13.79 -0.37
N ALA A 231 11.68 -13.28 0.35
CA ALA A 231 11.60 -13.38 1.80
C ALA A 231 10.59 -14.48 2.19
N ILE A 232 11.07 -15.56 2.81
CA ILE A 232 10.23 -16.66 3.29
C ILE A 232 9.84 -16.32 4.72
N ASN A 233 8.63 -15.79 4.86
CA ASN A 233 8.10 -15.31 6.13
C ASN A 233 7.53 -16.44 7.00
N LYS A 234 7.21 -16.11 8.26
CA LYS A 234 6.73 -17.03 9.29
C LYS A 234 7.73 -18.15 9.60
N CYS A 235 9.02 -17.82 9.56
CA CYS A 235 10.11 -18.71 9.99
C CYS A 235 10.26 -18.64 11.52
N ASP A 236 9.23 -19.09 12.25
CA ASP A 236 9.15 -19.09 13.70
C ASP A 236 8.52 -20.38 14.23
N GLY A 237 8.71 -20.66 15.51
CA GLY A 237 8.16 -21.81 16.20
C GLY A 237 8.36 -23.13 15.44
N ALA A 238 7.27 -23.85 15.19
CA ALA A 238 7.29 -25.15 14.50
C ALA A 238 7.56 -25.04 12.97
N ASN A 239 7.61 -23.83 12.41
CA ASN A 239 7.81 -23.62 10.98
C ASN A 239 9.29 -23.47 10.56
N ILE A 240 10.22 -23.36 11.50
CA ILE A 240 11.64 -23.11 11.22
C ILE A 240 12.23 -24.11 10.21
N ASP A 241 12.04 -25.39 10.43
CA ASP A 241 12.60 -26.41 9.53
C ASP A 241 11.91 -26.43 8.17
N ARG A 242 10.59 -26.19 8.14
CA ARG A 242 9.85 -26.04 6.88
C ARG A 242 10.33 -24.82 6.09
N ALA A 243 10.66 -23.73 6.78
CA ALA A 243 11.19 -22.52 6.16
C ALA A 243 12.57 -22.78 5.51
N LYS A 244 13.45 -23.53 6.16
CA LYS A 244 14.75 -23.92 5.61
C LYS A 244 14.61 -24.76 4.35
N VAL A 245 13.66 -25.72 4.35
CA VAL A 245 13.36 -26.53 3.16
C VAL A 245 12.81 -25.65 2.03
N ALA A 246 11.85 -24.77 2.34
CA ALA A 246 11.31 -23.84 1.36
C ALA A 246 12.42 -22.92 0.79
N LYS A 247 13.32 -22.39 1.63
CA LYS A 247 14.47 -21.60 1.18
C LYS A 247 15.27 -22.33 0.13
N ALA A 248 15.65 -23.59 0.38
CA ALA A 248 16.42 -24.39 -0.56
C ALA A 248 15.67 -24.62 -1.89
N GLN A 249 14.35 -24.86 -1.81
CA GLN A 249 13.51 -25.05 -3.01
C GLN A 249 13.44 -23.77 -3.85
N TYR A 250 13.19 -22.60 -3.22
CA TYR A 250 13.15 -21.31 -3.93
C TYR A 250 14.53 -20.96 -4.51
N GLN A 251 15.61 -21.18 -3.76
CA GLN A 251 16.96 -20.91 -4.25
C GLN A 251 17.28 -21.77 -5.47
N ASN A 252 16.94 -23.05 -5.47
CA ASN A 252 17.11 -23.93 -6.61
C ASN A 252 16.24 -23.47 -7.81
N ALA A 253 15.02 -23.02 -7.57
CA ALA A 253 14.14 -22.52 -8.63
C ALA A 253 14.69 -21.23 -9.26
N LEU A 254 15.24 -20.33 -8.45
CA LEU A 254 15.87 -19.08 -8.92
C LEU A 254 17.07 -19.36 -9.84
N HIS A 255 17.86 -20.40 -9.57
CA HIS A 255 18.99 -20.80 -10.43
C HIS A 255 18.58 -21.32 -11.82
N LEU A 256 17.29 -21.61 -12.05
CA LEU A 256 16.78 -22.03 -13.36
C LEU A 256 16.47 -20.84 -14.28
N PHE A 257 16.44 -19.62 -13.75
CA PHE A 257 16.24 -18.43 -14.55
C PHE A 257 17.57 -17.90 -15.10
N PRO A 258 17.55 -17.24 -16.26
CA PRO A 258 18.75 -16.60 -16.78
C PRO A 258 19.22 -15.51 -15.80
N PRO A 259 20.55 -15.29 -15.69
CA PRO A 259 21.07 -14.22 -14.83
C PRO A 259 20.58 -12.85 -15.30
N HIS A 260 20.35 -11.93 -14.36
CA HIS A 260 20.00 -10.55 -14.66
C HIS A 260 21.13 -9.88 -15.46
N GLU A 261 20.77 -8.96 -16.35
CA GLU A 261 21.74 -8.18 -17.15
C GLU A 261 22.72 -7.38 -16.25
N SER A 262 22.28 -7.00 -15.04
CA SER A 262 23.11 -6.35 -14.02
C SER A 262 24.15 -7.28 -13.36
N GLY A 263 24.09 -8.59 -13.61
CA GLY A 263 24.88 -9.60 -12.92
C GLY A 263 24.36 -9.98 -11.53
N TRP A 264 23.24 -9.41 -11.10
CA TRP A 264 22.60 -9.77 -9.82
C TRP A 264 22.05 -11.20 -9.89
N SER A 265 22.23 -11.94 -8.80
CA SER A 265 21.62 -13.25 -8.59
C SER A 265 20.61 -13.16 -7.45
N PRO A 266 19.31 -13.35 -7.72
CA PRO A 266 18.29 -13.30 -6.69
C PRO A 266 18.53 -14.32 -5.57
N GLU A 267 18.31 -13.91 -4.33
CA GLU A 267 18.51 -14.74 -3.14
C GLU A 267 17.18 -15.01 -2.43
N ALA A 268 17.09 -16.16 -1.75
CA ALA A 268 15.99 -16.48 -0.85
C ALA A 268 16.47 -16.41 0.61
N ILE A 269 15.80 -15.62 1.44
CA ILE A 269 16.11 -15.43 2.86
C ILE A 269 14.89 -15.81 3.70
N THR A 270 15.11 -16.50 4.83
CA THR A 270 14.05 -16.80 5.80
C THR A 270 13.91 -15.65 6.79
N CYS A 271 12.68 -15.27 7.13
CA CYS A 271 12.41 -14.26 8.14
C CYS A 271 11.15 -14.57 8.96
N SER A 272 11.00 -13.93 10.09
CA SER A 272 9.76 -13.87 10.85
C SER A 272 9.42 -12.41 11.16
N SER A 273 8.32 -11.94 10.60
CA SER A 273 7.83 -10.59 10.89
C SER A 273 7.30 -10.46 12.32
N VAL A 274 6.85 -11.55 12.94
CA VAL A 274 6.35 -11.56 14.31
C VAL A 274 7.50 -11.51 15.31
N GLU A 275 8.52 -12.34 15.11
CA GLU A 275 9.71 -12.39 16.00
C GLU A 275 10.80 -11.37 15.59
N LYS A 276 10.61 -10.66 14.48
CA LYS A 276 11.54 -9.69 13.89
C LYS A 276 12.91 -10.29 13.54
N ASN A 277 12.98 -11.61 13.33
CA ASN A 277 14.17 -12.33 12.94
C ASN A 277 14.34 -12.32 11.41
N GLY A 278 15.58 -12.20 10.90
CA GLY A 278 15.89 -12.21 9.48
C GLY A 278 15.51 -10.92 8.72
N ILE A 279 15.01 -9.90 9.43
CA ILE A 279 14.63 -8.60 8.85
C ILE A 279 15.86 -7.80 8.40
N PRO A 280 16.93 -7.67 9.22
CA PRO A 280 18.16 -7.01 8.78
C PRO A 280 18.76 -7.69 7.54
N GLU A 281 18.78 -9.03 7.50
CA GLU A 281 19.36 -9.80 6.40
C GLU A 281 18.61 -9.58 5.08
N VAL A 282 17.28 -9.47 5.13
CA VAL A 282 16.49 -9.10 3.94
C VAL A 282 16.80 -7.67 3.51
N TRP A 283 16.96 -6.74 4.45
CA TRP A 283 17.33 -5.37 4.13
C TRP A 283 18.76 -5.28 3.57
N ASP A 284 19.72 -6.00 4.14
CA ASP A 284 21.08 -6.07 3.62
C ASP A 284 21.13 -6.63 2.19
N MET A 285 20.24 -7.55 1.83
CA MET A 285 20.07 -8.01 0.46
C MET A 285 19.67 -6.87 -0.49
N VAL A 286 18.72 -6.04 -0.07
CA VAL A 286 18.31 -4.86 -0.83
C VAL A 286 19.46 -3.86 -0.98
N GLU A 287 20.18 -3.58 0.10
CA GLU A 287 21.34 -2.67 0.07
C GLU A 287 22.46 -3.17 -0.87
N ARG A 288 22.73 -4.48 -0.89
CA ARG A 288 23.70 -5.07 -1.83
C ARG A 288 23.28 -4.98 -3.30
N TYR A 289 21.98 -5.05 -3.56
CA TYR A 289 21.46 -4.90 -4.92
C TYR A 289 21.66 -3.47 -5.46
N VAL A 290 21.54 -2.48 -4.61
CA VAL A 290 21.61 -1.06 -4.98
C VAL A 290 23.06 -0.57 -5.15
N GLN A 291 24.05 -1.23 -4.51
CA GLN A 291 25.47 -0.93 -4.64
C GLN A 291 26.06 -1.39 -5.96
#